data_58428ddb602c11966d8e7231ce5514d4
#
_entry.id   58428ddb602c11966d8e7231ce5514d4
#
_cell.length_a   1.000
_cell.length_b   1.000
_cell.length_c   1.000
_cell.angle_alpha   90.00
_cell.angle_beta   90.00
_cell.angle_gamma   90.00
#
_symmetry.space_group_name_H-M   'P 1'
#
loop_
_entity.id
_entity.type
_entity.pdbx_description
1 polymer ?
#
loop_
_entity_poly.entity_id
_entity_poly.type
_entity_poly.pdbx_seq_one_letter_code
_entity_poly.pdbx_strand_id
1 'polypeptide(L)'
;DFGYSVEGNAPFKPLRIYNDGIKTYIQMPKNLKFYEAPALMILDSSNEKQIVNYRLKYDTFIVDRLFNKAILLSNVGSKQEKIKITKHSNKANQDIVNNVLYDLSLQNKKENK
;
A
#
# COMPACT_ATOMS: atom_id res chain seq x y z
N ASP A 1 9.15 2.33 2.01
CA ASP A 1 8.85 0.93 1.70
C ASP A 1 7.99 0.88 0.44
N PHE A 2 8.43 0.11 -0.52
CA PHE A 2 7.80 0.00 -1.83
C PHE A 2 7.14 -1.37 -2.05
N GLY A 3 6.94 -2.14 -1.02
CA GLY A 3 6.43 -3.50 -1.12
C GLY A 3 4.92 -3.58 -1.27
N TYR A 4 4.38 -3.05 -2.36
CA TYR A 4 2.94 -3.06 -2.63
C TYR A 4 2.66 -3.69 -3.98
N SER A 5 1.53 -4.39 -4.09
CA SER A 5 1.02 -4.86 -5.37
C SER A 5 -0.28 -4.15 -5.70
N VAL A 6 -0.51 -3.95 -7.00
CA VAL A 6 -1.67 -3.22 -7.50
C VAL A 6 -2.38 -4.13 -8.50
N GLU A 7 -3.65 -4.41 -8.23
CA GLU A 7 -4.47 -5.29 -9.05
C GLU A 7 -5.64 -4.52 -9.65
N GLY A 8 -5.92 -4.77 -10.90
CA GLY A 8 -7.05 -4.19 -11.60
C GLY A 8 -6.61 -3.41 -12.82
N ASN A 9 -7.60 -3.01 -13.61
CA ASN A 9 -7.41 -2.24 -14.82
C ASN A 9 -8.32 -1.03 -14.77
N ALA A 10 -7.72 0.14 -14.67
CA ALA A 10 -8.46 1.39 -14.67
C ALA A 10 -7.51 2.52 -15.04
N PRO A 11 -8.04 3.64 -15.59
CA PRO A 11 -7.19 4.79 -15.91
C PRO A 11 -6.45 5.34 -14.71
N PHE A 12 -6.98 5.12 -13.52
CA PHE A 12 -6.40 5.61 -12.27
C PHE A 12 -5.52 4.56 -11.58
N LYS A 13 -4.97 3.62 -12.32
CA LYS A 13 -4.05 2.64 -11.74
C LYS A 13 -2.78 3.35 -11.29
N PRO A 14 -2.39 3.24 -10.02
CA PRO A 14 -1.22 3.97 -9.51
C PRO A 14 0.08 3.59 -10.23
N LEU A 15 0.96 4.56 -10.34
CA LEU A 15 2.29 4.34 -10.89
C LEU A 15 3.22 3.71 -9.86
N ARG A 16 3.10 4.13 -8.62
CA ARG A 16 3.89 3.56 -7.52
C ARG A 16 3.23 3.87 -6.19
N ILE A 17 3.56 3.06 -5.20
CA ILE A 17 3.07 3.23 -3.85
C ILE A 17 4.26 3.02 -2.91
N TYR A 18 4.38 3.89 -1.92
CA TYR A 18 5.45 3.79 -0.94
C TYR A 18 4.99 4.42 0.37
N ASN A 19 5.73 4.17 1.45
CA ASN A 19 5.45 4.80 2.73
C ASN A 19 6.76 5.23 3.38
N ASP A 20 6.64 6.17 4.30
CA ASP A 20 7.76 6.69 5.07
C ASP A 20 7.78 6.15 6.51
N GLY A 21 6.95 5.13 6.78
CA GLY A 21 6.81 4.58 8.12
C GLY A 21 5.69 5.21 8.93
N ILE A 22 5.13 6.31 8.45
CA ILE A 22 4.05 7.06 9.11
C ILE A 22 2.88 7.25 8.17
N LYS A 23 3.16 7.67 6.95
CA LYS A 23 2.16 7.96 5.93
C LYS A 23 2.40 7.10 4.70
N THR A 24 1.35 6.88 3.92
CA THR A 24 1.43 6.16 2.65
C THR A 24 1.20 7.15 1.52
N TYR A 25 1.98 6.99 0.45
CA TYR A 25 1.94 7.84 -0.73
C TYR A 25 1.58 6.98 -1.93
N ILE A 26 0.52 7.38 -2.63
CA ILE A 26 0.04 6.67 -3.80
C ILE A 26 0.16 7.62 -4.99
N GLN A 27 1.16 7.40 -5.82
CA GLN A 27 1.39 8.27 -6.98
C GLN A 27 0.55 7.79 -8.15
N MET A 28 -0.29 8.69 -8.65
CA MET A 28 -1.23 8.43 -9.71
C MET A 28 -0.66 8.86 -11.06
N PRO A 29 -1.26 8.41 -12.18
CA PRO A 29 -0.85 8.89 -13.49
C PRO A 29 -1.01 10.40 -13.60
N LYS A 30 -0.06 11.03 -14.30
CA LYS A 30 -0.01 12.50 -14.38
C LYS A 30 -1.20 13.11 -15.11
N ASN A 31 -1.82 12.37 -16.01
CA ASN A 31 -2.99 12.88 -16.77
C ASN A 31 -4.29 12.71 -16.01
N LEU A 32 -4.27 12.21 -14.80
CA LEU A 32 -5.50 12.05 -14.04
C LEU A 32 -5.99 13.42 -13.58
N LYS A 33 -7.18 13.77 -14.03
CA LYS A 33 -7.77 15.04 -13.64
C LYS A 33 -8.37 14.93 -12.25
N PHE A 34 -8.33 16.03 -11.51
CA PHE A 34 -8.80 16.05 -10.15
C PHE A 34 -10.22 15.48 -9.99
N TYR A 35 -11.13 15.88 -10.89
CA TYR A 35 -12.51 15.42 -10.81
C TYR A 35 -12.71 13.96 -11.24
N GLU A 36 -11.66 13.34 -11.79
CA GLU A 36 -11.68 11.93 -12.16
C GLU A 36 -11.01 11.06 -11.10
N ALA A 37 -10.56 11.67 -10.01
CA ALA A 37 -9.87 10.93 -8.97
C ALA A 37 -10.82 9.94 -8.29
N PRO A 38 -10.38 8.70 -8.09
CA PRO A 38 -11.21 7.72 -7.41
C PRO A 38 -11.32 7.99 -5.92
N ALA A 39 -12.30 7.37 -5.28
CA ALA A 39 -12.39 7.37 -3.83
C ALA A 39 -11.43 6.34 -3.26
N LEU A 40 -10.76 6.69 -2.19
CA LEU A 40 -9.82 5.81 -1.52
C LEU A 40 -10.43 5.32 -0.21
N MET A 41 -10.40 4.01 -0.02
CA MET A 41 -10.81 3.40 1.25
C MET A 41 -9.79 2.35 1.64
N ILE A 42 -9.58 2.17 2.92
CA ILE A 42 -8.73 1.08 3.38
C ILE A 42 -9.61 -0.08 3.83
N LEU A 43 -9.04 -1.27 3.81
CA LEU A 43 -9.72 -2.47 4.26
C LEU A 43 -9.07 -2.93 5.55
N ASP A 44 -9.90 -3.26 6.54
CA ASP A 44 -9.39 -3.83 7.79
C ASP A 44 -9.14 -5.34 7.62
N SER A 45 -8.75 -6.00 8.70
CA SER A 45 -8.45 -7.43 8.67
C SER A 45 -9.67 -8.28 8.31
N SER A 46 -10.88 -7.74 8.47
CA SER A 46 -12.12 -8.42 8.09
C SER A 46 -12.56 -8.06 6.68
N ASN A 47 -11.73 -7.32 5.93
CA ASN A 47 -12.04 -6.81 4.59
C ASN A 47 -13.21 -5.82 4.58
N GLU A 48 -13.49 -5.20 5.72
CA GLU A 48 -14.49 -4.15 5.77
C GLU A 48 -13.85 -2.82 5.38
N LYS A 49 -14.61 -2.04 4.61
CA LYS A 49 -14.15 -0.75 4.11
C LYS A 49 -14.19 0.29 5.22
N GLN A 50 -13.11 1.03 5.35
CA GLN A 50 -13.01 2.10 6.33
C GLN A 50 -12.60 3.39 5.64
N ILE A 51 -13.20 4.49 6.08
CA ILE A 51 -12.84 5.81 5.62
C ILE A 51 -11.53 6.21 6.30
N VAL A 52 -10.63 6.80 5.54
CA VAL A 52 -9.33 7.22 6.03
C VAL A 52 -9.10 8.67 5.61
N ASN A 53 -8.36 9.41 6.41
CA ASN A 53 -7.97 10.76 6.05
C ASN A 53 -6.91 10.71 4.96
N TYR A 54 -7.20 11.34 3.84
CA TYR A 54 -6.25 11.44 2.75
C TYR A 54 -6.48 12.76 2.01
N ARG A 55 -5.46 13.16 1.28
CA ARG A 55 -5.53 14.34 0.44
C ARG A 55 -4.80 14.06 -0.85
N LEU A 56 -5.21 14.73 -1.90
CA LEU A 56 -4.55 14.66 -3.20
C LEU A 56 -3.70 15.91 -3.37
N LYS A 57 -2.39 15.72 -3.48
CA LYS A 57 -1.45 16.81 -3.72
C LYS A 57 -0.75 16.53 -5.03
N TYR A 58 -0.98 17.39 -6.03
CA TYR A 58 -0.53 17.17 -7.39
C TYR A 58 -1.09 15.83 -7.90
N ASP A 59 -0.24 14.86 -8.11
CA ASP A 59 -0.61 13.55 -8.62
C ASP A 59 -0.54 12.45 -7.55
N THR A 60 -0.41 12.82 -6.28
CA THR A 60 -0.15 11.85 -5.22
C THR A 60 -1.20 11.93 -4.12
N PHE A 61 -1.83 10.80 -3.83
CA PHE A 61 -2.64 10.67 -2.62
C PHE A 61 -1.71 10.50 -1.43
N ILE A 62 -1.93 11.31 -0.41
CA ILE A 62 -1.20 11.22 0.85
C ILE A 62 -2.17 10.72 1.89
N VAL A 63 -1.93 9.51 2.38
CA VAL A 63 -2.77 8.86 3.37
C VAL A 63 -2.09 8.98 4.73
N ASP A 64 -2.81 9.48 5.72
CA ASP A 64 -2.23 9.84 7.02
C ASP A 64 -1.96 8.63 7.91
N ARG A 65 -1.91 7.44 7.35
CA ARG A 65 -1.59 6.23 8.10
C ARG A 65 -1.01 5.17 7.15
N LEU A 66 -0.47 4.14 7.75
CA LEU A 66 -0.09 2.93 7.01
C LEU A 66 -1.30 2.02 6.88
N PHE A 67 -1.30 1.18 5.86
CA PHE A 67 -2.36 0.20 5.67
C PHE A 67 -1.79 -1.06 5.03
N ASN A 68 -2.51 -2.16 5.16
CA ASN A 68 -2.16 -3.41 4.49
C ASN A 68 -2.94 -3.59 3.19
N LYS A 69 -4.19 -3.15 3.17
CA LYS A 69 -5.04 -3.25 1.98
C LYS A 69 -5.81 -1.96 1.80
N ALA A 70 -5.94 -1.53 0.56
CA ALA A 70 -6.73 -0.36 0.21
C ALA A 70 -7.39 -0.61 -1.14
N ILE A 71 -8.43 0.16 -1.42
CA ILE A 71 -9.07 0.13 -2.73
C ILE A 71 -9.26 1.56 -3.22
N LEU A 72 -9.09 1.71 -4.52
CA LEU A 72 -9.48 2.92 -5.25
C LEU A 72 -10.72 2.55 -6.05
N LEU A 73 -11.77 3.32 -5.89
CA LEU A 73 -13.05 2.99 -6.45
C LEU A 73 -13.63 4.18 -7.18
N SER A 74 -14.10 3.95 -8.39
CA SER A 74 -14.78 4.97 -9.19
C SER A 74 -16.05 4.39 -9.77
N ASN A 75 -17.13 5.16 -9.64
CA ASN A 75 -18.41 4.85 -10.27
C ASN A 75 -18.72 5.95 -11.27
N VAL A 76 -18.45 5.70 -12.55
CA VAL A 76 -18.73 6.65 -13.60
C VAL A 76 -19.81 6.02 -14.51
N GLY A 77 -20.99 6.61 -14.48
CA GLY A 77 -22.13 6.06 -15.20
C GLY A 77 -22.54 4.72 -14.60
N SER A 78 -22.74 3.72 -15.45
CA SER A 78 -23.08 2.36 -15.02
C SER A 78 -21.85 1.51 -14.77
N LYS A 79 -20.65 2.07 -14.93
CA LYS A 79 -19.40 1.33 -14.87
C LYS A 79 -18.71 1.57 -13.55
N GLN A 80 -18.43 0.49 -12.83
CA GLN A 80 -17.62 0.54 -11.61
C GLN A 80 -16.22 0.08 -11.94
N GLU A 81 -15.23 0.91 -11.58
CA GLU A 81 -13.83 0.55 -11.76
C GLU A 81 -13.16 0.51 -10.39
N LYS A 82 -12.33 -0.50 -10.20
CA LYS A 82 -11.74 -0.77 -8.90
C LYS A 82 -10.28 -1.16 -9.05
N ILE A 83 -9.43 -0.56 -8.24
CA ILE A 83 -8.02 -0.94 -8.12
C ILE A 83 -7.81 -1.40 -6.68
N LYS A 84 -7.25 -2.58 -6.52
CA LYS A 84 -6.93 -3.13 -5.20
C LYS A 84 -5.44 -3.00 -4.94
N ILE A 85 -5.10 -2.45 -3.79
CA ILE A 85 -3.72 -2.25 -3.36
C ILE A 85 -3.49 -3.14 -2.15
N THR A 86 -2.45 -3.95 -2.21
CA THR A 86 -2.08 -4.83 -1.11
C THR A 86 -0.63 -4.61 -0.76
N LYS A 87 -0.37 -4.31 0.49
CA LYS A 87 0.99 -4.26 0.97
C LYS A 87 1.47 -5.69 1.17
N HIS A 88 2.58 -6.02 0.52
CA HIS A 88 3.25 -7.28 0.82
C HIS A 88 3.85 -7.17 2.21
N SER A 89 3.70 -8.20 2.98
CA SER A 89 4.30 -8.26 4.31
C SER A 89 5.81 -8.26 4.24
N ASN A 90 6.36 -7.85 3.11
CA ASN A 90 7.80 -7.89 2.85
C ASN A 90 8.34 -9.27 3.17
N LYS A 91 7.63 -10.29 2.72
CA LYS A 91 7.99 -11.65 3.08
C LYS A 91 9.46 -11.93 2.73
N ALA A 92 9.90 -11.47 1.57
CA ALA A 92 11.29 -11.61 1.18
C ALA A 92 12.21 -10.83 2.12
N ASN A 93 11.87 -9.57 2.41
CA ASN A 93 12.65 -8.75 3.34
C ASN A 93 12.52 -9.28 4.77
N GLN A 94 11.32 -9.73 5.13
CA GLN A 94 11.08 -10.31 6.44
C GLN A 94 11.88 -11.60 6.61
N ASP A 95 11.96 -12.42 5.58
CA ASP A 95 12.76 -13.65 5.60
C ASP A 95 14.24 -13.31 5.75
N ILE A 96 14.71 -12.28 5.06
CA ILE A 96 16.11 -11.83 5.20
C ILE A 96 16.38 -11.38 6.63
N VAL A 97 15.51 -10.54 7.17
CA VAL A 97 15.66 -10.06 8.55
C VAL A 97 15.60 -11.22 9.54
N ASN A 98 14.64 -12.12 9.34
CA ASN A 98 14.52 -13.28 10.21
C ASN A 98 15.76 -14.19 10.14
N ASN A 99 16.31 -14.37 8.94
CA ASN A 99 17.53 -15.15 8.78
C ASN A 99 18.71 -14.50 9.49
N VAL A 100 18.84 -13.17 9.38
CA VAL A 100 19.90 -12.44 10.06
C VAL A 100 19.77 -12.58 11.58
N LEU A 101 18.55 -12.40 12.09
CA LEU A 101 18.30 -12.55 13.52
C LEU A 101 18.55 -13.98 13.98
N TYR A 102 18.18 -14.96 13.17
CA TYR A 102 18.43 -16.35 13.47
C TYR A 102 19.93 -16.64 13.54
N ASP A 103 20.69 -16.15 12.58
CA ASP A 103 22.14 -16.33 12.57
C ASP A 103 22.80 -15.71 13.80
N LEU A 104 22.39 -14.51 14.16
CA LEU A 104 22.90 -13.83 15.35
C LEU A 104 22.56 -14.63 16.61
N SER A 105 21.35 -15.17 16.67
CA SER A 105 20.93 -15.99 17.80
C SER A 105 21.78 -17.26 17.92
N LEU A 106 22.09 -17.90 16.79
CA LEU A 106 22.94 -19.07 16.76
C LEU A 106 24.36 -18.73 17.21
N GLN A 107 24.90 -17.61 16.76
CA GLN A 107 26.23 -17.17 17.18
C GLN A 107 26.27 -16.91 18.67
N ASN A 108 25.27 -16.27 19.22
CA ASN A 108 25.20 -16.03 20.65
C ASN A 108 25.15 -17.35 21.45
N LYS A 109 24.39 -18.33 20.95
CA LYS A 109 24.36 -19.64 21.59
C LYS A 109 25.70 -20.33 21.57
N LYS A 110 26.44 -20.20 20.46
CA LYS A 110 27.79 -20.75 20.36
C LYS A 110 28.73 -20.09 21.31
N GLU A 111 28.63 -18.77 21.46
CA GLU A 111 29.48 -18.02 22.37
C GLU A 111 29.19 -18.33 23.82
N ASN A 112 27.94 -18.64 24.14
CA ASN A 112 27.52 -18.95 25.51
C ASN A 112 27.80 -20.39 25.92
N LYS A 113 28.30 -21.17 25.03
CA LYS A 113 28.72 -22.53 25.35
C LYS A 113 30.17 -22.55 25.79
#